data_9b11555d3d5fe5f09db24a840744e7a8
#
_entry.id   9b11555d3d5fe5f09db24a840744e7a8
#
_cell.length_a   1.000
_cell.length_b   1.000
_cell.length_c   1.000
_cell.angle_alpha   90.00
_cell.angle_beta   90.00
_cell.angle_gamma   90.00
#
_symmetry.space_group_name_H-M   'P 1'
#
loop_
_entity.id
_entity.type
_entity.pdbx_description
1 polymer ?
#
loop_
_entity_poly.entity_id
_entity_poly.type
_entity_poly.pdbx_seq_one_letter_code
_entity_poly.pdbx_strand_id
1 'polypeptide(L)'
;MAAMFFYCAAIRGQARSYRGLSMSTTANSDIAMHKASAAAVPVFKLYGETAAWPTPDLLHCESIPERSRLHDWEIKPHRHGDLVQLLYLQGGSAELEVEGVVSHVQQPALQVVPALSVHGFRFSRDVQGHVLSLALPLVEQLGAVLDSPPLARAACYPAGEQQRYLDALFDSIAEEYSTQQPGRELMLQSLISALLVWVGRRSQALAHAETQGQDRGREHLQRFTRLLESHFREHRPIEQYASELGISAAHLNALCRRLAGQSALQLINQRLLLEAKRSLVYTAMTINQVSDSLGFSEPAYFSRFFKRGCGLSPKAFRLQR
;
A
#
# COMPACT_ATOMS: atom_id res chain seq x y z
N MET A 1 27.76 18.50 -29.68
CA MET A 1 27.59 17.61 -30.84
C MET A 1 28.30 16.29 -30.59
N ALA A 2 27.52 15.21 -30.70
CA ALA A 2 27.99 13.82 -30.73
C ALA A 2 28.68 13.26 -29.48
N ALA A 3 27.91 12.54 -28.68
CA ALA A 3 28.24 11.23 -28.10
C ALA A 3 27.16 10.84 -27.06
N MET A 4 26.05 10.32 -27.55
CA MET A 4 25.11 9.59 -26.66
C MET A 4 24.15 8.76 -27.50
N PHE A 5 24.71 7.89 -28.28
CA PHE A 5 24.08 6.74 -28.91
C PHE A 5 25.03 5.58 -28.74
N PHE A 6 24.68 4.60 -27.96
CA PHE A 6 25.10 3.19 -27.96
C PHE A 6 24.90 2.61 -26.58
N TYR A 7 23.71 2.08 -26.35
CA TYR A 7 23.53 0.89 -25.52
C TYR A 7 22.06 0.39 -25.70
N CYS A 8 21.85 -0.18 -26.87
CA CYS A 8 20.64 -0.96 -27.11
C CYS A 8 20.92 -1.92 -28.26
N ALA A 9 21.62 -3.02 -27.96
CA ALA A 9 21.62 -4.23 -28.77
C ALA A 9 22.48 -5.30 -28.09
N ALA A 10 21.86 -6.27 -27.50
CA ALA A 10 22.29 -7.66 -27.44
C ALA A 10 21.51 -8.40 -26.34
N ILE A 11 20.44 -9.03 -26.70
CA ILE A 11 20.07 -10.39 -26.29
C ILE A 11 18.96 -10.82 -27.24
N ARG A 12 19.35 -11.33 -28.39
CA ARG A 12 18.56 -12.27 -29.19
C ARG A 12 19.24 -13.61 -29.12
N GLY A 13 18.48 -14.65 -28.81
CA GLY A 13 18.82 -16.00 -29.22
C GLY A 13 18.95 -17.00 -28.07
N GLN A 14 17.90 -17.73 -27.80
CA GLN A 14 17.91 -19.20 -27.90
C GLN A 14 16.53 -19.77 -27.50
N ALA A 15 15.69 -19.88 -28.53
CA ALA A 15 14.60 -20.84 -28.50
C ALA A 15 15.15 -22.21 -28.89
N ARG A 16 15.05 -23.21 -28.05
CA ARG A 16 15.16 -24.63 -28.46
C ARG A 16 13.89 -25.36 -28.13
N SER A 17 13.30 -25.83 -29.21
CA SER A 17 12.20 -26.76 -29.34
C SER A 17 12.43 -28.07 -28.57
N TYR A 18 11.42 -28.57 -27.90
CA TYR A 18 11.20 -30.00 -27.73
C TYR A 18 9.82 -30.38 -28.26
N ARG A 19 9.84 -31.14 -29.36
CA ARG A 19 8.70 -31.88 -29.89
C ARG A 19 8.60 -33.24 -29.23
N GLY A 20 7.37 -33.62 -28.90
CA GLY A 20 6.79 -34.92 -29.16
C GLY A 20 7.03 -36.03 -28.17
N LEU A 21 5.94 -36.47 -27.57
CA LEU A 21 5.54 -37.88 -27.62
C LEU A 21 4.09 -38.00 -27.11
N SER A 22 3.27 -38.58 -27.98
CA SER A 22 1.89 -38.96 -27.77
C SER A 22 1.80 -40.36 -27.09
N MET A 23 0.70 -40.59 -26.41
CA MET A 23 -0.15 -41.78 -26.27
C MET A 23 -0.59 -41.95 -24.82
N SER A 24 -1.76 -42.08 -24.47
CA SER A 24 -3.07 -42.65 -24.73
C SER A 24 -3.68 -43.11 -23.40
N THR A 25 -4.93 -42.71 -23.20
CA THR A 25 -6.06 -43.38 -22.56
C THR A 25 -5.89 -44.15 -21.25
N THR A 26 -6.54 -43.69 -20.17
CA THR A 26 -7.73 -44.37 -19.59
C THR A 26 -8.38 -43.51 -18.53
N ALA A 27 -9.71 -43.49 -18.57
CA ALA A 27 -10.58 -42.83 -17.61
C ALA A 27 -10.46 -43.46 -16.22
N ASN A 28 -10.39 -42.63 -15.18
CA ASN A 28 -11.03 -42.96 -13.92
C ASN A 28 -11.45 -41.67 -13.20
N SER A 29 -12.72 -41.64 -12.88
CA SER A 29 -13.43 -40.60 -12.15
C SER A 29 -12.97 -40.58 -10.69
N ASP A 30 -12.28 -39.55 -10.28
CA ASP A 30 -12.18 -39.17 -8.88
C ASP A 30 -12.32 -37.65 -8.76
N ILE A 31 -13.41 -37.25 -8.11
CA ILE A 31 -13.73 -35.88 -7.71
C ILE A 31 -12.70 -35.47 -6.66
N ALA A 32 -11.56 -35.00 -7.10
CA ALA A 32 -10.61 -34.31 -6.24
C ALA A 32 -11.00 -32.82 -6.20
N MET A 33 -11.61 -32.40 -5.09
CA MET A 33 -11.74 -31.00 -4.70
C MET A 33 -10.36 -30.33 -4.82
N HIS A 34 -10.18 -29.56 -5.87
CA HIS A 34 -9.04 -28.65 -6.00
C HIS A 34 -9.17 -27.60 -4.88
N LYS A 35 -8.46 -27.81 -3.77
CA LYS A 35 -8.02 -26.71 -2.93
C LYS A 35 -7.14 -25.83 -3.82
N ALA A 36 -7.71 -24.73 -4.31
CA ALA A 36 -6.91 -23.65 -4.90
C ALA A 36 -5.88 -23.24 -3.85
N SER A 37 -4.64 -23.61 -4.08
CA SER A 37 -3.50 -23.05 -3.34
C SER A 37 -3.56 -21.54 -3.57
N ALA A 38 -3.84 -20.78 -2.52
CA ALA A 38 -3.76 -19.32 -2.58
C ALA A 38 -2.30 -18.99 -2.96
N ALA A 39 -2.08 -18.65 -4.21
CA ALA A 39 -0.77 -18.21 -4.69
C ALA A 39 -0.32 -17.06 -3.79
N ALA A 40 0.89 -17.13 -3.24
CA ALA A 40 1.42 -16.11 -2.38
C ALA A 40 1.50 -14.79 -3.17
N VAL A 41 0.89 -13.73 -2.64
CA VAL A 41 0.93 -12.39 -3.26
C VAL A 41 2.40 -11.93 -3.30
N PRO A 42 2.95 -11.64 -4.48
CA PRO A 42 4.35 -11.27 -4.60
C PRO A 42 4.64 -9.91 -3.93
N VAL A 43 5.88 -9.75 -3.45
CA VAL A 43 6.40 -8.50 -2.89
C VAL A 43 7.43 -7.95 -3.85
N PHE A 44 7.19 -6.75 -4.36
CA PHE A 44 8.10 -6.07 -5.29
C PHE A 44 8.66 -4.77 -4.67
N LYS A 45 9.81 -4.32 -5.13
CA LYS A 45 10.29 -2.95 -4.93
C LYS A 45 9.49 -1.99 -5.83
N LEU A 46 9.51 -2.24 -7.13
CA LEU A 46 8.55 -1.73 -8.12
C LEU A 46 7.96 -2.92 -8.86
N TYR A 47 6.74 -2.79 -9.40
CA TYR A 47 6.06 -3.91 -10.06
C TYR A 47 6.91 -4.50 -11.19
N GLY A 48 7.10 -5.82 -11.15
CA GLY A 48 7.92 -6.56 -12.12
C GLY A 48 9.42 -6.49 -11.89
N GLU A 49 9.90 -5.76 -10.88
CA GLU A 49 11.33 -5.66 -10.56
C GLU A 49 11.66 -6.36 -9.23
N THR A 50 12.63 -7.27 -9.29
CA THR A 50 13.17 -7.98 -8.12
C THR A 50 14.49 -7.37 -7.62
N ALA A 51 15.03 -6.41 -8.36
CA ALA A 51 16.33 -5.76 -8.09
C ALA A 51 16.20 -4.59 -7.10
N ALA A 52 17.31 -3.98 -6.74
CA ALA A 52 17.39 -2.82 -5.86
C ALA A 52 16.59 -1.63 -6.43
N TRP A 53 16.21 -0.71 -5.54
CA TRP A 53 15.58 0.56 -5.90
C TRP A 53 16.31 1.23 -7.09
N PRO A 54 15.60 1.65 -8.15
CA PRO A 54 16.23 2.04 -9.41
C PRO A 54 16.97 3.37 -9.37
N THR A 55 16.75 4.17 -8.33
CA THR A 55 17.35 5.50 -8.16
C THR A 55 17.94 5.66 -6.76
N PRO A 56 18.92 6.54 -6.54
CA PRO A 56 19.40 6.92 -5.22
C PRO A 56 18.37 7.76 -4.45
N ASP A 57 17.34 8.26 -5.13
CA ASP A 57 16.29 9.09 -4.54
C ASP A 57 15.34 8.26 -3.65
N LEU A 58 14.78 8.87 -2.63
CA LEU A 58 13.75 8.26 -1.78
C LEU A 58 12.35 8.29 -2.42
N LEU A 59 12.29 8.60 -3.71
CA LEU A 59 11.07 8.65 -4.51
C LEU A 59 11.31 8.13 -5.92
N HIS A 60 10.25 7.67 -6.57
CA HIS A 60 10.22 7.30 -7.97
C HIS A 60 8.92 7.80 -8.60
N CYS A 61 9.01 8.48 -9.74
CA CYS A 61 7.89 8.98 -10.50
C CYS A 61 7.91 8.38 -11.91
N GLU A 62 6.80 7.80 -12.34
CA GLU A 62 6.66 7.23 -13.67
C GLU A 62 5.25 7.49 -14.23
N SER A 63 5.11 7.51 -15.55
CA SER A 63 3.79 7.64 -16.17
C SER A 63 3.04 6.30 -16.15
N ILE A 64 1.73 6.36 -15.89
CA ILE A 64 0.86 5.17 -15.93
C ILE A 64 0.93 4.49 -17.30
N PRO A 65 0.82 5.22 -18.47
CA PRO A 65 0.92 4.60 -19.78
C PRO A 65 2.24 3.86 -20.03
N GLU A 66 3.37 4.43 -19.64
CA GLU A 66 4.69 3.82 -19.86
C GLU A 66 4.82 2.51 -19.10
N ARG A 67 4.42 2.49 -17.83
CA ARG A 67 4.50 1.28 -17.00
C ARG A 67 3.45 0.24 -17.41
N SER A 68 2.19 0.62 -17.55
CA SER A 68 1.11 -0.34 -17.76
C SER A 68 1.14 -0.98 -19.16
N ARG A 69 1.64 -0.27 -20.19
CA ARG A 69 1.81 -0.82 -21.53
C ARG A 69 2.72 -2.05 -21.58
N LEU A 70 3.72 -2.12 -20.69
CA LEU A 70 4.62 -3.26 -20.56
C LEU A 70 3.94 -4.50 -19.97
N HIS A 71 2.76 -4.34 -19.39
CA HIS A 71 2.00 -5.37 -18.69
C HIS A 71 0.56 -5.51 -19.24
N ASP A 72 0.35 -5.23 -20.53
CA ASP A 72 -0.95 -5.32 -21.18
C ASP A 72 -2.06 -4.52 -20.46
N TRP A 73 -1.71 -3.35 -19.91
CA TRP A 73 -2.60 -2.45 -19.14
C TRP A 73 -3.17 -3.07 -17.86
N GLU A 74 -2.62 -4.20 -17.40
CA GLU A 74 -3.00 -4.87 -16.16
C GLU A 74 -1.80 -5.02 -15.23
N ILE A 75 -1.88 -4.43 -14.06
CA ILE A 75 -0.94 -4.60 -12.95
C ILE A 75 -1.57 -5.58 -11.97
N LYS A 76 -1.06 -6.82 -11.97
CA LYS A 76 -1.61 -7.91 -11.15
C LYS A 76 -1.44 -7.64 -9.66
N PRO A 77 -2.28 -8.23 -8.80
CA PRO A 77 -2.18 -8.06 -7.35
C PRO A 77 -0.77 -8.35 -6.81
N HIS A 78 -0.22 -7.35 -6.13
CA HIS A 78 1.11 -7.38 -5.50
C HIS A 78 1.14 -6.42 -4.31
N ARG A 79 2.27 -6.31 -3.64
CA ARG A 79 2.50 -5.34 -2.55
C ARG A 79 3.94 -4.87 -2.54
N HIS A 80 4.16 -3.68 -2.01
CA HIS A 80 5.49 -3.13 -1.75
C HIS A 80 5.79 -3.20 -0.25
N GLY A 81 7.03 -3.56 0.09
CA GLY A 81 7.45 -3.68 1.49
C GLY A 81 7.60 -2.33 2.18
N ASP A 82 8.14 -1.35 1.47
CA ASP A 82 8.69 -0.11 2.02
C ASP A 82 8.27 1.15 1.26
N LEU A 83 7.23 1.05 0.44
CA LEU A 83 6.76 2.15 -0.38
C LEU A 83 5.29 2.44 -0.13
N VAL A 84 4.99 3.72 -0.10
CA VAL A 84 3.65 4.24 -0.29
C VAL A 84 3.53 4.70 -1.73
N GLN A 85 2.43 4.35 -2.41
CA GLN A 85 2.17 4.83 -3.76
C GLN A 85 1.01 5.82 -3.78
N LEU A 86 1.17 6.84 -4.61
CA LEU A 86 0.15 7.80 -4.98
C LEU A 86 -0.06 7.66 -6.49
N LEU A 87 -1.18 7.07 -6.88
CA LEU A 87 -1.55 6.91 -8.28
C LEU A 87 -2.54 8.01 -8.64
N TYR A 88 -2.12 8.92 -9.51
CA TYR A 88 -2.96 10.00 -10.00
C TYR A 88 -3.43 9.72 -11.42
N LEU A 89 -4.73 9.53 -11.57
CA LEU A 89 -5.41 9.40 -12.85
C LEU A 89 -5.82 10.79 -13.32
N GLN A 90 -5.23 11.27 -14.42
CA GLN A 90 -5.57 12.56 -15.04
C GLN A 90 -6.68 12.40 -16.09
N GLY A 91 -6.71 11.24 -16.77
CA GLY A 91 -7.69 10.93 -17.81
C GLY A 91 -7.76 9.44 -18.09
N GLY A 92 -8.76 9.05 -18.89
CA GLY A 92 -9.08 7.65 -19.12
C GLY A 92 -9.85 7.03 -17.96
N SER A 93 -9.79 5.70 -17.82
CA SER A 93 -10.47 4.98 -16.74
C SER A 93 -9.57 3.90 -16.13
N ALA A 94 -9.86 3.54 -14.89
CA ALA A 94 -9.17 2.48 -14.19
C ALA A 94 -10.11 1.70 -13.27
N GLU A 95 -9.82 0.41 -13.13
CA GLU A 95 -10.29 -0.43 -12.04
C GLU A 95 -9.14 -0.60 -11.05
N LEU A 96 -9.33 -0.12 -9.85
CA LEU A 96 -8.32 -0.10 -8.80
C LEU A 96 -8.76 -1.05 -7.69
N GLU A 97 -7.98 -2.09 -7.45
CA GLU A 97 -8.18 -3.00 -6.31
C GLU A 97 -7.12 -2.71 -5.26
N VAL A 98 -7.55 -2.36 -4.03
CA VAL A 98 -6.65 -2.15 -2.88
C VAL A 98 -7.23 -2.84 -1.66
N GLU A 99 -6.48 -3.78 -1.06
CA GLU A 99 -6.92 -4.59 0.08
C GLU A 99 -8.27 -5.29 -0.16
N GLY A 100 -8.52 -5.74 -1.41
CA GLY A 100 -9.76 -6.42 -1.81
C GLY A 100 -10.95 -5.48 -2.03
N VAL A 101 -10.77 -4.17 -1.92
CA VAL A 101 -11.79 -3.16 -2.28
C VAL A 101 -11.57 -2.73 -3.71
N VAL A 102 -12.57 -2.94 -4.56
CA VAL A 102 -12.53 -2.55 -5.97
C VAL A 102 -13.21 -1.20 -6.15
N SER A 103 -12.53 -0.28 -6.81
CA SER A 103 -13.04 1.05 -7.18
C SER A 103 -12.93 1.24 -8.68
N HIS A 104 -14.05 1.64 -9.34
CA HIS A 104 -14.07 2.00 -10.75
C HIS A 104 -13.94 3.52 -10.88
N VAL A 105 -12.85 3.97 -11.48
CA VAL A 105 -12.52 5.39 -11.63
C VAL A 105 -12.66 5.78 -13.10
N GLN A 106 -13.55 6.74 -13.39
CA GLN A 106 -13.82 7.29 -14.73
C GLN A 106 -13.63 8.80 -14.79
N GLN A 107 -13.07 9.38 -13.77
CA GLN A 107 -12.80 10.81 -13.63
C GLN A 107 -11.46 11.01 -12.95
N PRO A 108 -10.82 12.17 -13.09
CA PRO A 108 -9.56 12.45 -12.43
C PRO A 108 -9.63 12.23 -10.93
N ALA A 109 -8.71 11.38 -10.42
CA ALA A 109 -8.70 10.98 -9.02
C ALA A 109 -7.29 10.58 -8.57
N LEU A 110 -7.02 10.75 -7.28
CA LEU A 110 -5.81 10.31 -6.61
C LEU A 110 -6.09 9.12 -5.70
N GLN A 111 -5.49 7.97 -6.01
CA GLN A 111 -5.50 6.78 -5.17
C GLN A 111 -4.28 6.75 -4.27
N VAL A 112 -4.51 6.64 -2.97
CA VAL A 112 -3.47 6.35 -1.97
C VAL A 112 -3.37 4.85 -1.75
N VAL A 113 -2.17 4.30 -1.88
CA VAL A 113 -1.85 2.90 -1.60
C VAL A 113 -0.79 2.86 -0.49
N PRO A 114 -1.16 2.55 0.75
CA PRO A 114 -0.22 2.45 1.86
C PRO A 114 0.81 1.33 1.67
N ALA A 115 1.93 1.45 2.37
CA ALA A 115 2.93 0.38 2.40
C ALA A 115 2.32 -0.95 2.88
N LEU A 116 2.77 -2.05 2.30
CA LEU A 116 2.33 -3.42 2.58
C LEU A 116 0.88 -3.75 2.17
N SER A 117 0.13 -2.79 1.61
CA SER A 117 -1.21 -3.04 1.06
C SER A 117 -1.12 -3.87 -0.22
N VAL A 118 -1.96 -4.90 -0.32
CA VAL A 118 -2.14 -5.66 -1.57
C VAL A 118 -2.95 -4.81 -2.53
N HIS A 119 -2.45 -4.63 -3.73
CA HIS A 119 -3.12 -3.84 -4.75
C HIS A 119 -2.86 -4.35 -6.16
N GLY A 120 -3.80 -4.07 -7.04
CA GLY A 120 -3.72 -4.35 -8.46
C GLY A 120 -4.54 -3.32 -9.23
N PHE A 121 -4.22 -3.11 -10.49
CA PHE A 121 -4.84 -2.09 -11.31
C PHE A 121 -5.12 -2.63 -12.72
N ARG A 122 -6.21 -2.20 -13.30
CA ARG A 122 -6.51 -2.40 -14.71
C ARG A 122 -6.87 -1.07 -15.32
N PHE A 123 -6.18 -0.68 -16.39
CA PHE A 123 -6.30 0.63 -17.03
C PHE A 123 -6.92 0.53 -18.40
N SER A 124 -7.64 1.58 -18.80
CA SER A 124 -8.00 1.79 -20.21
C SER A 124 -6.75 2.16 -21.02
N ARG A 125 -6.79 1.93 -22.35
CA ARG A 125 -5.64 2.19 -23.22
C ARG A 125 -5.34 3.68 -23.44
N ASP A 126 -6.31 4.53 -23.16
CA ASP A 126 -6.23 5.98 -23.22
C ASP A 126 -5.93 6.65 -21.87
N VAL A 127 -5.57 5.84 -20.86
CA VAL A 127 -5.23 6.35 -19.53
C VAL A 127 -4.10 7.38 -19.59
N GLN A 128 -4.24 8.44 -18.80
CA GLN A 128 -3.23 9.47 -18.57
C GLN A 128 -3.03 9.61 -17.06
N GLY A 129 -1.80 9.83 -16.64
CA GLY A 129 -1.49 10.05 -15.22
C GLY A 129 -0.14 9.51 -14.80
N HIS A 130 0.10 9.57 -13.50
CA HIS A 130 1.39 9.27 -12.89
C HIS A 130 1.26 8.34 -11.69
N VAL A 131 2.28 7.53 -11.46
CA VAL A 131 2.51 6.80 -10.22
C VAL A 131 3.71 7.42 -9.51
N LEU A 132 3.50 7.93 -8.31
CA LEU A 132 4.53 8.43 -7.43
C LEU A 132 4.73 7.41 -6.30
N SER A 133 5.88 6.75 -6.28
CA SER A 133 6.28 5.80 -5.24
C SER A 133 7.22 6.51 -4.27
N LEU A 134 6.87 6.55 -2.99
CA LEU A 134 7.60 7.24 -1.94
C LEU A 134 8.14 6.24 -0.92
N ALA A 135 9.43 6.32 -0.62
CA ALA A 135 10.01 5.54 0.46
C ALA A 135 9.43 5.99 1.81
N LEU A 136 9.13 5.03 2.68
CA LEU A 136 8.47 5.31 3.96
C LEU A 136 9.23 6.33 4.82
N PRO A 137 10.59 6.33 4.91
CA PRO A 137 11.32 7.36 5.66
C PRO A 137 11.06 8.78 5.17
N LEU A 138 10.93 8.99 3.85
CA LEU A 138 10.59 10.29 3.29
C LEU A 138 9.19 10.72 3.70
N VAL A 139 8.22 9.80 3.62
CA VAL A 139 6.82 10.08 4.04
C VAL A 139 6.75 10.43 5.52
N GLU A 140 7.48 9.72 6.36
CA GLU A 140 7.56 9.98 7.81
C GLU A 140 8.20 11.35 8.10
N GLN A 141 9.32 11.65 7.43
CA GLN A 141 10.00 12.95 7.56
C GLN A 141 9.10 14.12 7.17
N LEU A 142 8.47 14.06 5.99
CA LEU A 142 7.63 15.15 5.48
C LEU A 142 6.27 15.21 6.20
N GLY A 143 5.76 14.07 6.67
CA GLY A 143 4.50 13.97 7.40
C GLY A 143 4.59 14.36 8.88
N ALA A 144 5.79 14.51 9.43
CA ALA A 144 6.00 14.78 10.86
C ALA A 144 5.35 16.09 11.37
N VAL A 145 5.11 17.03 10.46
CA VAL A 145 4.46 18.34 10.76
C VAL A 145 2.93 18.29 10.59
N LEU A 146 2.37 17.17 10.17
CA LEU A 146 0.94 16.99 9.97
C LEU A 146 0.32 16.30 11.19
N ASP A 147 -0.84 16.77 11.65
CA ASP A 147 -1.54 16.23 12.82
C ASP A 147 -1.95 14.75 12.66
N SER A 148 -1.97 14.26 11.44
CA SER A 148 -2.37 12.89 11.12
C SER A 148 -1.59 12.40 9.90
N PRO A 149 -1.08 11.16 9.89
CA PRO A 149 -0.35 10.62 8.74
C PRO A 149 -1.30 10.47 7.53
N PRO A 150 -1.17 11.31 6.49
CA PRO A 150 -2.17 11.39 5.40
C PRO A 150 -2.22 10.14 4.52
N LEU A 151 -1.14 9.36 4.52
CA LEU A 151 -0.96 8.19 3.64
C LEU A 151 -1.08 6.85 4.39
N ALA A 152 -1.58 6.85 5.62
CA ALA A 152 -1.69 5.63 6.43
C ALA A 152 -2.85 4.71 6.01
N ARG A 153 -3.82 5.21 5.26
CA ARG A 153 -5.04 4.47 4.85
C ARG A 153 -5.22 4.52 3.35
N ALA A 154 -5.63 3.40 2.77
CA ALA A 154 -6.06 3.36 1.37
C ALA A 154 -7.30 4.23 1.17
N ALA A 155 -7.26 5.12 0.19
CA ALA A 155 -8.38 5.99 -0.15
C ALA A 155 -8.25 6.48 -1.59
N CYS A 156 -9.40 6.66 -2.25
CA CYS A 156 -9.48 7.26 -3.57
C CYS A 156 -10.17 8.63 -3.45
N TYR A 157 -9.48 9.68 -3.85
CA TYR A 157 -9.95 11.06 -3.75
C TYR A 157 -10.23 11.64 -5.14
N PRO A 158 -11.50 11.90 -5.52
CA PRO A 158 -11.79 12.63 -6.74
C PRO A 158 -11.12 14.01 -6.75
N ALA A 159 -10.49 14.37 -7.86
CA ALA A 159 -9.81 15.66 -8.01
C ALA A 159 -10.80 16.83 -7.98
N GLY A 160 -11.96 16.65 -8.65
CA GLY A 160 -13.01 17.66 -8.69
C GLY A 160 -12.53 19.01 -9.22
N GLU A 161 -12.93 20.10 -8.57
CA GLU A 161 -12.53 21.47 -8.95
C GLU A 161 -11.02 21.71 -8.82
N GLN A 162 -10.30 20.87 -8.08
CA GLN A 162 -8.85 20.98 -7.89
C GLN A 162 -8.04 20.15 -8.89
N GLN A 163 -8.66 19.64 -9.95
CA GLN A 163 -7.96 18.87 -10.97
C GLN A 163 -6.77 19.64 -11.55
N ARG A 164 -6.96 20.89 -11.98
CA ARG A 164 -5.88 21.72 -12.54
C ARG A 164 -4.69 21.88 -11.59
N TYR A 165 -4.98 21.96 -10.30
CA TYR A 165 -3.92 22.05 -9.29
C TYR A 165 -3.12 20.75 -9.20
N LEU A 166 -3.82 19.61 -9.18
CA LEU A 166 -3.15 18.31 -9.15
C LEU A 166 -2.40 18.01 -10.45
N ASP A 167 -2.97 18.35 -11.61
CA ASP A 167 -2.29 18.23 -12.90
C ASP A 167 -0.95 18.99 -12.86
N ALA A 168 -0.97 20.27 -12.52
CA ALA A 168 0.23 21.10 -12.44
C ALA A 168 1.24 20.56 -11.41
N LEU A 169 0.76 20.02 -10.29
CA LEU A 169 1.62 19.50 -9.23
C LEU A 169 2.32 18.20 -9.68
N PHE A 170 1.60 17.27 -10.29
CA PHE A 170 2.18 16.02 -10.78
C PHE A 170 3.09 16.24 -11.99
N ASP A 171 2.72 17.14 -12.90
CA ASP A 171 3.57 17.51 -14.04
C ASP A 171 4.88 18.14 -13.55
N SER A 172 4.83 19.04 -12.55
CA SER A 172 6.02 19.64 -11.93
C SER A 172 6.89 18.59 -11.23
N ILE A 173 6.30 17.62 -10.53
CA ILE A 173 7.03 16.51 -9.91
C ILE A 173 7.73 15.66 -10.99
N ALA A 174 7.02 15.32 -12.08
CA ALA A 174 7.56 14.50 -13.15
C ALA A 174 8.70 15.22 -13.90
N GLU A 175 8.53 16.52 -14.18
CA GLU A 175 9.55 17.35 -14.80
C GLU A 175 10.81 17.45 -13.91
N GLU A 176 10.66 17.82 -12.64
CA GLU A 176 11.78 17.93 -11.70
C GLU A 176 12.46 16.58 -11.48
N TYR A 177 11.68 15.47 -11.43
CA TYR A 177 12.22 14.14 -11.29
C TYR A 177 13.09 13.74 -12.47
N SER A 178 12.72 14.14 -13.69
CA SER A 178 13.44 13.80 -14.93
C SER A 178 14.71 14.64 -15.16
N THR A 179 14.89 15.71 -14.41
CA THR A 179 16.01 16.67 -14.59
C THR A 179 17.04 16.56 -13.46
N GLN A 180 18.23 17.11 -13.67
CA GLN A 180 19.32 17.19 -12.68
C GLN A 180 19.70 18.65 -12.45
N GLN A 181 18.71 19.43 -11.97
CA GLN A 181 18.93 20.86 -11.70
C GLN A 181 19.45 21.09 -10.27
N PRO A 182 20.20 22.18 -10.02
CA PRO A 182 20.55 22.58 -8.66
C PRO A 182 19.31 22.78 -7.79
N GLY A 183 19.31 22.20 -6.58
CA GLY A 183 18.16 22.29 -5.67
C GLY A 183 17.03 21.30 -5.93
N ARG A 184 17.19 20.37 -6.89
CA ARG A 184 16.21 19.33 -7.26
C ARG A 184 15.60 18.61 -6.05
N GLU A 185 16.42 18.18 -5.10
CA GLU A 185 15.92 17.46 -3.92
C GLU A 185 14.97 18.32 -3.08
N LEU A 186 15.33 19.57 -2.81
CA LEU A 186 14.48 20.51 -2.07
C LEU A 186 13.18 20.82 -2.82
N MET A 187 13.25 20.97 -4.15
CA MET A 187 12.06 21.20 -4.98
C MET A 187 11.13 20.01 -4.92
N LEU A 188 11.62 18.79 -5.12
CA LEU A 188 10.82 17.57 -5.02
C LEU A 188 10.19 17.41 -3.63
N GLN A 189 10.94 17.62 -2.55
CA GLN A 189 10.41 17.56 -1.19
C GLN A 189 9.30 18.60 -0.95
N SER A 190 9.46 19.81 -1.51
CA SER A 190 8.45 20.88 -1.40
C SER A 190 7.16 20.53 -2.14
N LEU A 191 7.26 20.01 -3.37
CA LEU A 191 6.12 19.58 -4.17
C LEU A 191 5.40 18.38 -3.51
N ILE A 192 6.14 17.41 -3.01
CA ILE A 192 5.56 16.28 -2.27
C ILE A 192 4.89 16.75 -1.00
N SER A 193 5.48 17.69 -0.26
CA SER A 193 4.85 18.27 0.94
C SER A 193 3.52 18.93 0.61
N ALA A 194 3.44 19.67 -0.51
CA ALA A 194 2.19 20.25 -0.98
C ALA A 194 1.14 19.16 -1.29
N LEU A 195 1.55 18.06 -1.91
CA LEU A 195 0.68 16.91 -2.18
C LEU A 195 0.19 16.23 -0.89
N LEU A 196 1.06 16.02 0.10
CA LEU A 196 0.70 15.48 1.40
C LEU A 196 -0.32 16.35 2.13
N VAL A 197 -0.14 17.69 2.09
CA VAL A 197 -1.12 18.63 2.65
C VAL A 197 -2.45 18.52 1.92
N TRP A 198 -2.45 18.40 0.59
CA TRP A 198 -3.68 18.23 -0.17
C TRP A 198 -4.42 16.95 0.23
N VAL A 199 -3.71 15.81 0.31
CA VAL A 199 -4.29 14.53 0.75
C VAL A 199 -4.82 14.64 2.18
N GLY A 200 -4.07 15.25 3.09
CA GLY A 200 -4.48 15.46 4.47
C GLY A 200 -5.80 16.26 4.58
N ARG A 201 -5.91 17.36 3.84
CA ARG A 201 -7.15 18.18 3.78
C ARG A 201 -8.33 17.39 3.23
N ARG A 202 -8.13 16.59 2.19
CA ARG A 202 -9.17 15.73 1.61
C ARG A 202 -9.60 14.63 2.57
N SER A 203 -8.66 14.01 3.24
CA SER A 203 -8.93 13.00 4.27
C SER A 203 -9.77 13.58 5.42
N GLN A 204 -9.42 14.79 5.89
CA GLN A 204 -10.20 15.48 6.93
C GLN A 204 -11.59 15.88 6.43
N ALA A 205 -11.72 16.40 5.20
CA ALA A 205 -13.01 16.78 4.63
C ALA A 205 -13.95 15.58 4.51
N LEU A 206 -13.45 14.42 4.08
CA LEU A 206 -14.25 13.18 4.04
C LEU A 206 -14.66 12.73 5.44
N ALA A 207 -13.74 12.79 6.41
CA ALA A 207 -14.04 12.47 7.79
C ALA A 207 -15.13 13.40 8.35
N HIS A 208 -15.10 14.70 8.04
CA HIS A 208 -16.12 15.67 8.45
C HIS A 208 -17.47 15.45 7.75
N ALA A 209 -17.46 15.15 6.45
CA ALA A 209 -18.69 14.86 5.70
C ALA A 209 -19.36 13.56 6.20
N GLU A 210 -18.57 12.56 6.56
CA GLU A 210 -19.08 11.35 7.21
C GLU A 210 -19.66 11.62 8.61
N THR A 211 -19.11 12.62 9.33
CA THR A 211 -19.59 13.01 10.68
C THR A 211 -20.91 13.77 10.62
N GLN A 212 -21.18 14.56 9.56
CA GLN A 212 -22.48 15.25 9.38
C GLN A 212 -23.62 14.31 8.97
N GLY A 213 -23.32 13.13 8.46
CA GLY A 213 -24.29 12.09 8.09
C GLY A 213 -24.56 11.10 9.21
N GLN A 214 -25.01 11.58 10.39
CA GLN A 214 -25.66 10.78 11.45
C GLN A 214 -25.23 9.30 11.57
N ASP A 215 -24.11 8.99 12.18
CA ASP A 215 -24.02 7.75 12.92
C ASP A 215 -23.01 7.87 14.08
N ARG A 216 -23.54 7.98 15.33
CA ARG A 216 -22.74 7.87 16.57
C ARG A 216 -21.81 6.64 16.55
N GLY A 217 -22.19 5.61 15.81
CA GLY A 217 -21.38 4.42 15.61
C GLY A 217 -20.10 4.69 14.82
N ARG A 218 -20.17 5.50 13.76
CA ARG A 218 -18.97 5.89 12.99
C ARG A 218 -18.03 6.75 13.82
N GLU A 219 -18.58 7.68 14.59
CA GLU A 219 -17.80 8.52 15.53
C GLU A 219 -17.06 7.63 16.56
N HIS A 220 -17.75 6.66 17.15
CA HIS A 220 -17.12 5.70 18.08
C HIS A 220 -16.03 4.88 17.39
N LEU A 221 -16.24 4.42 16.15
CA LEU A 221 -15.22 3.68 15.41
C LEU A 221 -13.99 4.56 15.10
N GLN A 222 -14.18 5.81 14.71
CA GLN A 222 -13.07 6.75 14.46
C GLN A 222 -12.29 7.05 15.75
N ARG A 223 -12.99 7.28 16.86
CA ARG A 223 -12.35 7.46 18.17
C ARG A 223 -11.61 6.19 18.60
N PHE A 224 -12.19 5.01 18.38
CA PHE A 224 -11.51 3.74 18.63
C PHE A 224 -10.23 3.61 17.80
N THR A 225 -10.27 3.93 16.51
CA THR A 225 -9.09 3.86 15.63
C THR A 225 -7.99 4.80 16.14
N ARG A 226 -8.32 6.02 16.56
CA ARG A 226 -7.34 6.96 17.15
C ARG A 226 -6.73 6.44 18.44
N LEU A 227 -7.53 5.90 19.35
CA LEU A 227 -7.05 5.28 20.58
C LEU A 227 -6.18 4.06 20.29
N LEU A 228 -6.54 3.27 19.28
CA LEU A 228 -5.75 2.13 18.84
C LEU A 228 -4.39 2.58 18.33
N GLU A 229 -4.30 3.62 17.48
CA GLU A 229 -3.03 4.16 17.00
C GLU A 229 -2.11 4.62 18.15
N SER A 230 -2.67 5.21 19.17
CA SER A 230 -1.89 5.70 20.33
C SER A 230 -1.43 4.58 21.26
N HIS A 231 -2.16 3.45 21.35
CA HIS A 231 -2.00 2.48 22.43
C HIS A 231 -1.85 1.03 21.99
N PHE A 232 -1.74 0.73 20.69
CA PHE A 232 -1.68 -0.66 20.20
C PHE A 232 -0.52 -1.48 20.78
N ARG A 233 0.58 -0.83 21.20
CA ARG A 233 1.75 -1.50 21.81
C ARG A 233 1.54 -1.87 23.27
N GLU A 234 0.49 -1.37 23.92
CA GLU A 234 0.21 -1.60 25.34
C GLU A 234 -0.60 -2.87 25.59
N HIS A 235 -1.01 -3.57 24.53
CA HIS A 235 -1.85 -4.77 24.60
C HIS A 235 -3.11 -4.61 25.46
N ARG A 236 -3.70 -3.43 25.42
CA ARG A 236 -4.92 -3.10 26.19
C ARG A 236 -6.07 -4.06 25.84
N PRO A 237 -6.82 -4.55 26.84
CA PRO A 237 -8.04 -5.32 26.59
C PRO A 237 -9.12 -4.44 25.93
N ILE A 238 -10.06 -5.07 25.21
CA ILE A 238 -11.13 -4.36 24.47
C ILE A 238 -11.99 -3.53 25.42
N GLU A 239 -12.18 -4.01 26.64
CA GLU A 239 -12.94 -3.37 27.72
C GLU A 239 -12.40 -1.97 28.05
N GLN A 240 -11.08 -1.81 28.01
CA GLN A 240 -10.43 -0.52 28.28
C GLN A 240 -10.72 0.48 27.17
N TYR A 241 -10.58 0.08 25.90
CA TYR A 241 -10.97 0.93 24.76
C TYR A 241 -12.45 1.29 24.81
N ALA A 242 -13.32 0.33 25.11
CA ALA A 242 -14.75 0.55 25.20
C ALA A 242 -15.12 1.53 26.31
N SER A 243 -14.46 1.41 27.48
CA SER A 243 -14.63 2.32 28.62
C SER A 243 -14.26 3.76 28.26
N GLU A 244 -13.14 3.99 27.59
CA GLU A 244 -12.70 5.32 27.13
C GLU A 244 -13.66 5.94 26.09
N LEU A 245 -14.37 5.09 25.35
CA LEU A 245 -15.41 5.52 24.40
C LEU A 245 -16.76 5.74 25.05
N GLY A 246 -16.95 5.35 26.32
CA GLY A 246 -18.21 5.43 27.01
C GLY A 246 -19.28 4.40 26.54
N ILE A 247 -18.81 3.25 25.99
CA ILE A 247 -19.68 2.18 25.49
C ILE A 247 -19.24 0.81 26.03
N SER A 248 -20.08 -0.21 25.89
CA SER A 248 -19.69 -1.58 26.26
C SER A 248 -18.78 -2.22 25.22
N ALA A 249 -17.95 -3.19 25.65
CA ALA A 249 -17.10 -3.99 24.75
C ALA A 249 -17.92 -4.74 23.68
N ALA A 250 -19.12 -5.22 24.05
CA ALA A 250 -20.04 -5.87 23.11
C ALA A 250 -20.50 -4.88 22.02
N HIS A 251 -20.85 -3.66 22.41
CA HIS A 251 -21.25 -2.61 21.47
C HIS A 251 -20.11 -2.20 20.56
N LEU A 252 -18.88 -2.01 21.08
CA LEU A 252 -17.69 -1.74 20.28
C LEU A 252 -17.44 -2.84 19.25
N ASN A 253 -17.51 -4.11 19.65
CA ASN A 253 -17.37 -5.24 18.72
C ASN A 253 -18.46 -5.26 17.64
N ALA A 254 -19.72 -4.96 18.00
CA ALA A 254 -20.83 -4.87 17.04
C ALA A 254 -20.59 -3.75 16.02
N LEU A 255 -20.12 -2.58 16.47
CA LEU A 255 -19.77 -1.44 15.61
C LEU A 255 -18.62 -1.80 14.65
N CYS A 256 -17.54 -2.39 15.18
CA CYS A 256 -16.39 -2.79 14.35
C CYS A 256 -16.80 -3.81 13.28
N ARG A 257 -17.61 -4.82 13.63
CA ARG A 257 -18.11 -5.79 12.63
C ARG A 257 -19.01 -5.15 11.59
N ARG A 258 -19.92 -4.27 12.00
CA ARG A 258 -20.86 -3.61 11.10
C ARG A 258 -20.17 -2.62 10.15
N LEU A 259 -19.22 -1.82 10.65
CA LEU A 259 -18.64 -0.69 9.92
C LEU A 259 -17.28 -0.99 9.31
N ALA A 260 -16.50 -1.91 9.91
CA ALA A 260 -15.17 -2.30 9.44
C ALA A 260 -15.08 -3.77 9.00
N GLY A 261 -16.19 -4.52 9.03
CA GLY A 261 -16.23 -5.94 8.63
C GLY A 261 -15.50 -6.89 9.58
N GLN A 262 -14.94 -6.40 10.70
CA GLN A 262 -14.05 -7.15 11.58
C GLN A 262 -14.34 -6.85 13.05
N SER A 263 -13.94 -7.76 13.96
CA SER A 263 -14.03 -7.49 15.39
C SER A 263 -12.97 -6.47 15.84
N ALA A 264 -13.20 -5.82 16.99
CA ALA A 264 -12.21 -4.90 17.57
C ALA A 264 -10.84 -5.57 17.81
N LEU A 265 -10.84 -6.83 18.28
CA LEU A 265 -9.62 -7.60 18.46
C LEU A 265 -8.88 -7.87 17.14
N GLN A 266 -9.62 -8.13 16.06
CA GLN A 266 -9.01 -8.31 14.73
C GLN A 266 -8.34 -7.01 14.25
N LEU A 267 -8.97 -5.86 14.45
CA LEU A 267 -8.39 -4.54 14.13
C LEU A 267 -7.12 -4.27 14.95
N ILE A 268 -7.14 -4.57 16.27
CA ILE A 268 -5.95 -4.45 17.13
C ILE A 268 -4.81 -5.35 16.62
N ASN A 269 -5.12 -6.62 16.35
CA ASN A 269 -4.13 -7.58 15.88
C ASN A 269 -3.56 -7.21 14.51
N GLN A 270 -4.38 -6.69 13.60
CA GLN A 270 -3.91 -6.20 12.30
C GLN A 270 -2.96 -5.01 12.44
N ARG A 271 -3.28 -4.07 13.33
CA ARG A 271 -2.40 -2.92 13.57
C ARG A 271 -1.04 -3.34 14.14
N LEU A 272 -1.05 -4.23 15.13
CA LEU A 272 0.18 -4.83 15.67
C LEU A 272 0.98 -5.58 14.60
N LEU A 273 0.29 -6.37 13.78
CA LEU A 273 0.93 -7.14 12.72
C LEU A 273 1.55 -6.24 11.65
N LEU A 274 0.88 -5.14 11.29
CA LEU A 274 1.39 -4.15 10.36
C LEU A 274 2.69 -3.52 10.89
N GLU A 275 2.71 -3.11 12.16
CA GLU A 275 3.90 -2.53 12.77
C GLU A 275 5.03 -3.55 12.88
N ALA A 276 4.70 -4.80 13.22
CA ALA A 276 5.69 -5.89 13.24
C ALA A 276 6.33 -6.09 11.85
N LYS A 277 5.53 -6.11 10.80
CA LYS A 277 6.03 -6.21 9.42
C LYS A 277 6.94 -5.03 9.08
N ARG A 278 6.54 -3.80 9.43
CA ARG A 278 7.35 -2.58 9.25
C ARG A 278 8.69 -2.70 9.96
N SER A 279 8.69 -3.02 11.25
CA SER A 279 9.92 -3.15 12.04
C SER A 279 10.85 -4.23 11.49
N LEU A 280 10.31 -5.38 11.06
CA LEU A 280 11.10 -6.46 10.47
C LEU A 280 11.73 -6.10 9.12
N VAL A 281 11.08 -5.24 8.35
CA VAL A 281 11.54 -4.83 7.00
C VAL A 281 12.48 -3.64 7.07
N TYR A 282 12.17 -2.63 7.89
CA TYR A 282 12.82 -1.31 7.83
C TYR A 282 13.92 -1.10 8.87
N THR A 283 14.04 -1.98 9.87
CA THR A 283 15.01 -1.80 10.93
C THR A 283 15.99 -2.96 11.00
N ALA A 284 17.19 -2.69 11.53
CA ALA A 284 18.17 -3.71 11.87
C ALA A 284 17.87 -4.39 13.22
N MET A 285 16.73 -4.10 13.86
CA MET A 285 16.33 -4.70 15.12
C MET A 285 16.34 -6.23 15.05
N THR A 286 16.83 -6.88 16.08
CA THR A 286 16.66 -8.32 16.27
C THR A 286 15.18 -8.65 16.45
N ILE A 287 14.79 -9.92 16.23
CA ILE A 287 13.39 -10.35 16.44
C ILE A 287 12.96 -10.09 17.90
N ASN A 288 13.86 -10.24 18.86
CA ASN A 288 13.57 -9.94 20.26
C ASN A 288 13.32 -8.44 20.48
N GLN A 289 14.17 -7.58 19.91
CA GLN A 289 13.96 -6.13 19.98
C GLN A 289 12.66 -5.68 19.33
N VAL A 290 12.26 -6.29 18.20
CA VAL A 290 10.95 -6.02 17.57
C VAL A 290 9.81 -6.47 18.50
N SER A 291 9.94 -7.67 19.12
CA SER A 291 8.98 -8.16 20.11
C SER A 291 8.80 -7.17 21.26
N ASP A 292 9.92 -6.73 21.86
CA ASP A 292 9.93 -5.80 22.99
C ASP A 292 9.34 -4.43 22.61
N SER A 293 9.69 -3.90 21.42
CA SER A 293 9.19 -2.61 20.92
C SER A 293 7.70 -2.60 20.65
N LEU A 294 7.11 -3.77 20.45
CA LEU A 294 5.67 -3.98 20.26
C LEU A 294 4.94 -4.37 21.56
N GLY A 295 5.65 -4.38 22.70
CA GLY A 295 5.06 -4.65 24.01
C GLY A 295 4.76 -6.12 24.30
N PHE A 296 5.32 -7.07 23.54
CA PHE A 296 5.18 -8.49 23.85
C PHE A 296 6.11 -8.88 25.02
N SER A 297 5.56 -9.55 26.02
CA SER A 297 6.32 -10.02 27.19
C SER A 297 7.33 -11.12 26.84
N GLU A 298 7.08 -11.88 25.77
CA GLU A 298 7.93 -13.00 25.36
C GLU A 298 8.08 -13.06 23.83
N PRO A 299 9.31 -13.15 23.29
CA PRO A 299 9.58 -13.29 21.85
C PRO A 299 8.94 -14.54 21.22
N ALA A 300 8.76 -15.60 22.02
CA ALA A 300 8.08 -16.81 21.54
C ALA A 300 6.58 -16.56 21.27
N TYR A 301 5.93 -15.74 22.11
CA TYR A 301 4.53 -15.37 21.90
C TYR A 301 4.39 -14.45 20.69
N PHE A 302 5.27 -13.46 20.54
CA PHE A 302 5.35 -12.62 19.33
C PHE A 302 5.51 -13.48 18.05
N SER A 303 6.43 -14.45 18.07
CA SER A 303 6.67 -15.30 16.89
C SER A 303 5.46 -16.12 16.51
N ARG A 304 4.70 -16.64 17.48
CA ARG A 304 3.43 -17.35 17.24
C ARG A 304 2.33 -16.42 16.73
N PHE A 305 2.21 -15.23 17.32
CA PHE A 305 1.29 -14.19 16.86
C PHE A 305 1.56 -13.81 15.40
N PHE A 306 2.81 -13.48 15.09
CA PHE A 306 3.22 -13.07 13.76
C PHE A 306 2.98 -14.17 12.71
N LYS A 307 3.36 -15.42 13.02
CA LYS A 307 3.14 -16.57 12.12
C LYS A 307 1.64 -16.82 11.87
N ARG A 308 0.82 -16.67 12.89
CA ARG A 308 -0.65 -16.80 12.77
C ARG A 308 -1.24 -15.73 11.86
N GLY A 309 -0.73 -14.49 11.94
CA GLY A 309 -1.25 -13.35 11.18
C GLY A 309 -0.77 -13.27 9.74
N CYS A 310 0.43 -13.76 9.40
CA CYS A 310 0.98 -13.65 8.04
C CYS A 310 1.43 -14.98 7.41
N GLY A 311 1.25 -16.12 8.08
CA GLY A 311 1.64 -17.44 7.58
C GLY A 311 3.12 -17.78 7.71
N LEU A 312 4.00 -16.81 7.92
CA LEU A 312 5.45 -16.95 7.98
C LEU A 312 5.99 -16.62 9.37
N SER A 313 7.11 -17.25 9.76
CA SER A 313 7.82 -16.81 10.96
C SER A 313 8.46 -15.42 10.74
N PRO A 314 8.70 -14.62 11.80
CA PRO A 314 9.38 -13.32 11.67
C PRO A 314 10.72 -13.41 10.93
N LYS A 315 11.50 -14.47 11.19
CA LYS A 315 12.78 -14.73 10.52
C LYS A 315 12.59 -15.02 9.03
N ALA A 316 11.64 -15.88 8.67
CA ALA A 316 11.34 -16.22 7.28
C ALA A 316 10.80 -15.00 6.51
N PHE A 317 9.95 -14.19 7.16
CA PHE A 317 9.42 -12.97 6.57
C PHE A 317 10.53 -11.95 6.26
N ARG A 318 11.50 -11.77 7.18
CA ARG A 318 12.65 -10.87 6.96
C ARG A 318 13.55 -11.34 5.82
N LEU A 319 13.72 -12.65 5.64
CA LEU A 319 14.58 -13.21 4.57
C LEU A 319 13.95 -13.15 3.16
N GLN A 320 12.67 -12.85 3.07
CA GLN A 320 11.97 -12.63 1.78
C GLN A 320 12.11 -11.19 1.25
N ARG A 321 12.96 -10.41 1.89
CA ARG A 321 13.25 -9.02 1.57
C ARG A 321 14.16 -8.87 0.34
#